data_e1f26cc79e0be62b23c2aad2c6954aa0
#
_entry.id   e1f26cc79e0be62b23c2aad2c6954aa0
#
_cell.length_a   1.000
_cell.length_b   1.000
_cell.length_c   1.000
_cell.angle_alpha   90.00
_cell.angle_beta   90.00
_cell.angle_gamma   90.00
#
_symmetry.space_group_name_H-M   'P 1'
#
loop_
_entity.id
_entity.type
_entity.pdbx_description
1 polymer ?
#
loop_
_entity_poly.entity_id
_entity_poly.type
_entity_poly.pdbx_seq_one_letter_code
_entity_poly.pdbx_strand_id
1 'polypeptide(L)'
;MKSDLPVISLIGTGHATSHFLQLVLPPLFPLMREELGVSYATLGLILTLFYVLSAVLQPLAGFVVDRIGGRAVLLGGVSLMLLGTLLMGLSQGVWSLALGAALSGIGNSVFHPADFAILNGRVTRERLAHAFSIHSVSGSVGFAIAPIFSAGIGAWMGWHAALIAAAAVAGAVLLLLATNAGRFAVEAHPAAKKAGGFDVSVLLSWQVVACFLFFALHAAALTGILSFGVSALKEQLGIATTLASTAITAYMVGSGIGMLAGGFLTARTSRIDLVPAAGLSASACIMLALATGVVPALALPAAFALSGFAVGLTYPSRDLLVRAATPPGATGRVYGFVYAGLDVGSFATPVFYGWLLDHGTANGVFYAVFGFALLAVFTVLQLPARKPAIQRT
;
A
#
# COMPACT_ATOMS: atom_id res chain seq x y z
N MET A 1 20.10 14.49 -26.16
CA MET A 1 18.85 14.06 -25.50
C MET A 1 19.23 13.36 -24.22
N LYS A 2 19.01 13.98 -23.04
CA LYS A 2 19.25 13.31 -21.76
C LYS A 2 18.15 12.23 -21.61
N SER A 3 18.54 11.00 -21.37
CA SER A 3 17.60 9.90 -21.15
C SER A 3 16.80 10.15 -19.85
N ASP A 4 15.46 10.02 -19.89
CA ASP A 4 14.58 10.14 -18.70
C ASP A 4 14.74 8.94 -17.77
N LEU A 5 15.31 7.83 -18.29
CA LEU A 5 15.44 6.57 -17.59
C LEU A 5 16.15 6.67 -16.21
N PRO A 6 17.27 7.43 -16.06
CA PRO A 6 17.89 7.57 -14.75
C PRO A 6 16.99 8.22 -13.69
N VAL A 7 16.18 9.22 -14.09
CA VAL A 7 15.23 9.85 -13.16
C VAL A 7 14.13 8.86 -12.76
N ILE A 8 13.54 8.18 -13.73
CA ILE A 8 12.49 7.18 -13.50
C ILE A 8 13.00 6.08 -12.57
N SER A 9 14.22 5.57 -12.82
CA SER A 9 14.83 4.51 -12.00
C SER A 9 15.14 4.98 -10.58
N LEU A 10 15.69 6.19 -10.40
CA LEU A 10 15.98 6.74 -9.08
C LEU A 10 14.71 6.94 -8.26
N ILE A 11 13.67 7.56 -8.84
CA ILE A 11 12.39 7.77 -8.15
C ILE A 11 11.70 6.42 -7.87
N GLY A 12 11.70 5.50 -8.84
CA GLY A 12 11.19 4.14 -8.63
C GLY A 12 11.93 3.39 -7.52
N THR A 13 13.26 3.53 -7.39
CA THR A 13 14.02 2.93 -6.29
C THR A 13 13.64 3.54 -4.94
N GLY A 14 13.51 4.87 -4.85
CA GLY A 14 13.03 5.55 -3.64
C GLY A 14 11.64 5.05 -3.24
N HIS A 15 10.72 4.98 -4.21
CA HIS A 15 9.35 4.52 -4.00
C HIS A 15 9.28 3.03 -3.58
N ALA A 16 10.04 2.16 -4.22
CA ALA A 16 10.17 0.77 -3.81
C ALA A 16 10.65 0.64 -2.36
N THR A 17 11.61 1.49 -1.96
CA THR A 17 12.14 1.52 -0.60
C THR A 17 11.09 1.97 0.41
N SER A 18 10.24 2.96 0.10
CA SER A 18 9.17 3.37 1.00
C SER A 18 8.17 2.23 1.25
N HIS A 19 7.72 1.54 0.20
CA HIS A 19 6.83 0.40 0.31
C HIS A 19 7.48 -0.81 1.00
N PHE A 20 8.77 -1.04 0.76
CA PHE A 20 9.55 -2.04 1.48
C PHE A 20 9.56 -1.76 2.97
N LEU A 21 9.93 -0.54 3.40
CA LEU A 21 9.97 -0.15 4.81
C LEU A 21 8.59 -0.15 5.48
N GLN A 22 7.53 0.10 4.72
CA GLN A 22 6.15 0.05 5.22
C GLN A 22 5.75 -1.38 5.64
N LEU A 23 6.29 -2.41 4.97
CA LEU A 23 5.87 -3.80 5.19
C LEU A 23 6.95 -4.67 5.87
N VAL A 24 8.13 -4.14 6.26
CA VAL A 24 9.14 -4.94 6.97
C VAL A 24 8.75 -5.28 8.41
N LEU A 25 7.95 -4.43 9.07
CA LEU A 25 7.58 -4.60 10.48
C LEU A 25 6.57 -5.74 10.72
N PRO A 26 5.44 -5.85 9.99
CA PRO A 26 4.39 -6.82 10.28
C PRO A 26 4.82 -8.30 10.31
N PRO A 27 5.70 -8.81 9.43
CA PRO A 27 6.14 -10.20 9.49
C PRO A 27 6.94 -10.54 10.76
N LEU A 28 7.43 -9.52 11.47
CA LEU A 28 8.19 -9.67 12.72
C LEU A 28 7.30 -9.66 13.97
N PHE A 29 6.01 -9.36 13.84
CA PHE A 29 5.08 -9.29 14.98
C PHE A 29 5.11 -10.51 15.88
N PRO A 30 5.15 -11.75 15.38
CA PRO A 30 5.26 -12.91 16.26
C PRO A 30 6.51 -12.93 17.14
N LEU A 31 7.67 -12.52 16.60
CA LEU A 31 8.92 -12.42 17.35
C LEU A 31 8.88 -11.28 18.37
N MET A 32 8.35 -10.13 17.96
CA MET A 32 8.22 -8.96 18.83
C MET A 32 7.26 -9.20 19.99
N ARG A 33 6.14 -9.88 19.74
CA ARG A 33 5.18 -10.28 20.77
C ARG A 33 5.83 -11.18 21.82
N GLU A 34 6.57 -12.16 21.36
CA GLU A 34 7.23 -13.14 22.22
C GLU A 34 8.31 -12.50 23.10
N GLU A 35 9.14 -11.62 22.52
CA GLU A 35 10.25 -10.97 23.23
C GLU A 35 9.81 -9.81 24.13
N LEU A 36 8.90 -8.94 23.64
CA LEU A 36 8.47 -7.75 24.36
C LEU A 36 7.29 -8.00 25.30
N GLY A 37 6.64 -9.17 25.24
CA GLY A 37 5.46 -9.48 26.04
C GLY A 37 4.24 -8.61 25.71
N VAL A 38 4.16 -8.07 24.49
CA VAL A 38 3.09 -7.16 24.06
C VAL A 38 2.00 -7.89 23.29
N SER A 39 0.79 -7.31 23.26
CA SER A 39 -0.32 -7.85 22.47
C SER A 39 -0.19 -7.52 20.98
N TYR A 40 -0.81 -8.32 20.11
CA TYR A 40 -0.95 -7.99 18.68
C TYR A 40 -1.76 -6.71 18.47
N ALA A 41 -2.72 -6.40 19.34
CA ALA A 41 -3.44 -5.13 19.31
C ALA A 41 -2.51 -3.93 19.55
N THR A 42 -1.54 -4.06 20.47
CA THR A 42 -0.50 -3.03 20.69
C THR A 42 0.37 -2.84 19.45
N LEU A 43 0.80 -3.93 18.80
CA LEU A 43 1.56 -3.86 17.54
C LEU A 43 0.70 -3.26 16.41
N GLY A 44 -0.58 -3.59 16.38
CA GLY A 44 -1.56 -2.97 15.49
C GLY A 44 -1.70 -1.47 15.70
N LEU A 45 -1.70 -1.00 16.96
CA LEU A 45 -1.75 0.43 17.29
C LEU A 45 -0.49 1.17 16.79
N ILE A 46 0.68 0.56 16.91
CA ILE A 46 1.93 1.11 16.36
C ILE A 46 1.83 1.26 14.84
N LEU A 47 1.27 0.26 14.15
CA LEU A 47 1.04 0.32 12.72
C LEU A 47 -0.02 1.38 12.35
N THR A 48 -1.09 1.48 13.13
CA THR A 48 -2.10 2.54 12.98
C THR A 48 -1.47 3.93 13.07
N LEU A 49 -0.56 4.15 14.03
CA LEU A 49 0.14 5.42 14.19
C LEU A 49 0.95 5.80 12.93
N PHE A 50 1.64 4.82 12.34
CA PHE A 50 2.33 5.01 11.05
C PHE A 50 1.36 5.47 9.96
N TYR A 51 0.26 4.74 9.74
CA TYR A 51 -0.69 5.04 8.67
C TYR A 51 -1.44 6.36 8.89
N VAL A 52 -1.84 6.67 10.12
CA VAL A 52 -2.52 7.95 10.44
C VAL A 52 -1.61 9.13 10.14
N LEU A 53 -0.34 9.08 10.59
CA LEU A 53 0.59 10.17 10.33
C LEU A 53 0.91 10.30 8.84
N SER A 54 1.08 9.18 8.14
CA SER A 54 1.26 9.19 6.68
C SER A 54 0.08 9.84 5.96
N ALA A 55 -1.14 9.40 6.27
CA ALA A 55 -2.37 9.87 5.61
C ALA A 55 -2.65 11.36 5.89
N VAL A 56 -2.56 11.79 7.16
CA VAL A 56 -2.87 13.17 7.56
C VAL A 56 -1.83 14.16 7.05
N LEU A 57 -0.56 13.77 7.02
CA LEU A 57 0.52 14.66 6.60
C LEU A 57 0.74 14.69 5.09
N GLN A 58 0.27 13.70 4.32
CA GLN A 58 0.47 13.64 2.87
C GLN A 58 -0.07 14.88 2.12
N PRO A 59 -1.27 15.42 2.41
CA PRO A 59 -1.72 16.67 1.80
C PRO A 59 -0.82 17.87 2.16
N LEU A 60 -0.33 17.92 3.41
CA LEU A 60 0.58 18.98 3.87
C LEU A 60 1.94 18.90 3.20
N ALA A 61 2.44 17.67 2.95
CA ALA A 61 3.67 17.44 2.22
C ALA A 61 3.65 18.04 0.81
N GLY A 62 2.50 18.07 0.14
CA GLY A 62 2.34 18.75 -1.15
C GLY A 62 2.69 20.23 -1.09
N PHE A 63 2.23 20.94 -0.06
CA PHE A 63 2.60 22.35 0.14
C PHE A 63 4.10 22.57 0.43
N VAL A 64 4.72 21.61 1.12
CA VAL A 64 6.17 21.66 1.39
C VAL A 64 6.93 21.43 0.10
N VAL A 65 6.51 20.46 -0.74
CA VAL A 65 7.08 20.20 -2.07
C VAL A 65 7.03 21.46 -2.94
N ASP A 66 5.90 22.16 -2.95
CA ASP A 66 5.74 23.40 -3.74
C ASP A 66 6.69 24.51 -3.29
N ARG A 67 7.04 24.55 -1.98
CA ARG A 67 7.89 25.61 -1.40
C ARG A 67 9.38 25.34 -1.52
N ILE A 68 9.81 24.11 -1.24
CA ILE A 68 11.26 23.77 -1.16
C ILE A 68 11.72 22.79 -2.21
N GLY A 69 10.79 22.32 -3.07
CA GLY A 69 11.05 21.41 -4.18
C GLY A 69 11.04 19.93 -3.80
N GLY A 70 10.62 19.08 -4.73
CA GLY A 70 10.45 17.63 -4.51
C GLY A 70 11.73 16.90 -4.09
N ARG A 71 12.90 17.34 -4.57
CA ARG A 71 14.20 16.74 -4.22
C ARG A 71 14.48 16.76 -2.72
N ALA A 72 14.39 17.94 -2.09
CA ALA A 72 14.70 18.09 -0.67
C ALA A 72 13.70 17.31 0.19
N VAL A 73 12.43 17.35 -0.20
CA VAL A 73 11.34 16.66 0.50
C VAL A 73 11.50 15.14 0.40
N LEU A 74 11.82 14.61 -0.78
CA LEU A 74 12.06 13.17 -0.97
C LEU A 74 13.23 12.67 -0.12
N LEU A 75 14.39 13.36 -0.17
CA LEU A 75 15.54 12.99 0.64
C LEU A 75 15.23 13.06 2.13
N GLY A 76 14.50 14.09 2.58
CA GLY A 76 14.02 14.21 3.96
C GLY A 76 13.11 13.04 4.36
N GLY A 77 12.18 12.65 3.49
CA GLY A 77 11.29 11.51 3.73
C GLY A 77 12.02 10.19 3.88
N VAL A 78 12.96 9.88 2.96
CA VAL A 78 13.80 8.68 3.06
C VAL A 78 14.64 8.70 4.34
N SER A 79 15.20 9.87 4.72
CA SER A 79 15.95 10.02 5.97
C SER A 79 15.10 9.75 7.21
N LEU A 80 13.87 10.26 7.25
CA LEU A 80 12.94 10.02 8.37
C LEU A 80 12.52 8.54 8.45
N MET A 81 12.26 7.88 7.33
CA MET A 81 11.94 6.45 7.32
C MET A 81 13.14 5.61 7.76
N LEU A 82 14.36 5.94 7.29
CA LEU A 82 15.59 5.31 7.75
C LEU A 82 15.75 5.44 9.26
N LEU A 83 15.67 6.67 9.78
CA LEU A 83 15.83 6.93 11.22
C LEU A 83 14.74 6.25 12.04
N GLY A 84 13.49 6.28 11.58
CA GLY A 84 12.38 5.61 12.24
C GLY A 84 12.54 4.10 12.26
N THR A 85 12.95 3.49 11.14
CA THR A 85 13.20 2.05 11.05
C THR A 85 14.40 1.63 11.91
N LEU A 86 15.47 2.43 11.91
CA LEU A 86 16.64 2.20 12.78
C LEU A 86 16.25 2.30 14.25
N LEU A 87 15.48 3.30 14.63
CA LEU A 87 14.98 3.47 16.01
C LEU A 87 14.12 2.27 16.42
N MET A 88 13.25 1.78 15.55
CA MET A 88 12.51 0.54 15.82
C MET A 88 13.46 -0.65 15.99
N GLY A 89 14.48 -0.79 15.15
CA GLY A 89 15.48 -1.85 15.26
C GLY A 89 16.34 -1.79 16.53
N LEU A 90 16.52 -0.63 17.10
CA LEU A 90 17.27 -0.42 18.37
C LEU A 90 16.34 -0.34 19.59
N SER A 91 15.04 -0.53 19.43
CA SER A 91 14.08 -0.32 20.50
C SER A 91 14.16 -1.38 21.58
N GLN A 92 13.92 -0.95 22.84
CA GLN A 92 13.85 -1.81 24.01
C GLN A 92 12.41 -1.92 24.56
N GLY A 93 11.41 -1.37 23.84
CA GLY A 93 10.04 -1.39 24.28
C GLY A 93 9.08 -0.60 23.40
N VAL A 94 7.80 -0.60 23.77
CA VAL A 94 6.68 -0.10 22.96
C VAL A 94 6.83 1.38 22.58
N TRP A 95 7.31 2.24 23.48
CA TRP A 95 7.39 3.68 23.24
C TRP A 95 8.42 4.05 22.17
N SER A 96 9.58 3.38 22.16
CA SER A 96 10.58 3.59 21.11
C SER A 96 10.13 3.01 19.77
N LEU A 97 9.40 1.90 19.77
CA LEU A 97 8.72 1.38 18.56
C LEU A 97 7.70 2.38 18.03
N ALA A 98 6.85 2.93 18.91
CA ALA A 98 5.84 3.92 18.52
C ALA A 98 6.48 5.20 17.95
N LEU A 99 7.54 5.69 18.57
CA LEU A 99 8.29 6.85 18.07
C LEU A 99 8.92 6.56 16.70
N GLY A 100 9.52 5.37 16.51
CA GLY A 100 10.10 4.95 15.24
C GLY A 100 9.02 4.82 14.15
N ALA A 101 7.86 4.26 14.47
CA ALA A 101 6.72 4.16 13.57
C ALA A 101 6.17 5.56 13.20
N ALA A 102 6.10 6.47 14.17
CA ALA A 102 5.68 7.86 13.93
C ALA A 102 6.64 8.58 12.96
N LEU A 103 7.95 8.50 13.19
CA LEU A 103 8.96 9.06 12.29
C LEU A 103 8.87 8.46 10.88
N SER A 104 8.70 7.14 10.79
CA SER A 104 8.52 6.45 9.51
C SER A 104 7.23 6.88 8.80
N GLY A 105 6.12 7.06 9.52
CA GLY A 105 4.86 7.54 8.97
C GLY A 105 4.96 8.98 8.43
N ILE A 106 5.63 9.87 9.18
CA ILE A 106 5.94 11.24 8.71
C ILE A 106 6.79 11.17 7.44
N GLY A 107 7.85 10.34 7.43
CA GLY A 107 8.70 10.14 6.27
C GLY A 107 7.95 9.57 5.06
N ASN A 108 7.00 8.66 5.29
CA ASN A 108 6.20 8.05 4.22
C ASN A 108 5.24 9.04 3.54
N SER A 109 4.73 10.03 4.28
CA SER A 109 3.74 10.99 3.78
C SER A 109 4.20 11.81 2.57
N VAL A 110 5.50 11.93 2.36
CA VAL A 110 6.04 12.83 1.33
C VAL A 110 6.24 12.16 -0.04
N PHE A 111 6.24 10.82 -0.11
CA PHE A 111 6.66 10.12 -1.34
C PHE A 111 5.78 10.45 -2.53
N HIS A 112 4.47 10.24 -2.44
CA HIS A 112 3.59 10.53 -3.58
C HIS A 112 3.66 11.99 -4.05
N PRO A 113 3.56 13.00 -3.16
CA PRO A 113 3.70 14.40 -3.57
C PRO A 113 5.06 14.70 -4.21
N ALA A 114 6.17 14.23 -3.63
CA ALA A 114 7.50 14.49 -4.13
C ALA A 114 7.79 13.75 -5.43
N ASP A 115 7.48 12.45 -5.49
CA ASP A 115 7.71 11.61 -6.64
C ASP A 115 6.96 12.11 -7.88
N PHE A 116 5.67 12.41 -7.73
CA PHE A 116 4.88 12.94 -8.84
C PHE A 116 5.34 14.33 -9.27
N ALA A 117 5.74 15.21 -8.35
CA ALA A 117 6.30 16.52 -8.71
C ALA A 117 7.60 16.36 -9.51
N ILE A 118 8.48 15.45 -9.09
CA ILE A 118 9.75 15.19 -9.79
C ILE A 118 9.49 14.57 -11.16
N LEU A 119 8.67 13.53 -11.25
CA LEU A 119 8.37 12.87 -12.52
C LEU A 119 7.71 13.83 -13.52
N ASN A 120 6.73 14.62 -13.09
CA ASN A 120 6.07 15.61 -13.94
C ASN A 120 7.03 16.72 -14.40
N GLY A 121 7.99 17.10 -13.55
CA GLY A 121 8.93 18.20 -13.88
C GLY A 121 10.17 17.77 -14.68
N ARG A 122 10.50 16.47 -14.71
CA ARG A 122 11.76 15.98 -15.28
C ARG A 122 11.60 14.98 -16.42
N VAL A 123 10.46 14.30 -16.51
CA VAL A 123 10.17 13.30 -17.55
C VAL A 123 9.40 13.95 -18.69
N THR A 124 9.77 13.60 -19.93
CA THR A 124 9.07 14.09 -21.13
C THR A 124 7.60 13.61 -21.15
N ARG A 125 6.69 14.40 -21.71
CA ARG A 125 5.25 14.10 -21.74
C ARG A 125 4.93 12.75 -22.37
N GLU A 126 5.68 12.39 -23.43
CA GLU A 126 5.52 11.14 -24.18
C GLU A 126 5.86 9.92 -23.33
N ARG A 127 6.72 10.06 -22.31
CA ARG A 127 7.16 8.97 -21.43
C ARG A 127 6.54 9.00 -20.06
N LEU A 128 5.76 10.02 -19.72
CA LEU A 128 5.21 10.21 -18.37
C LEU A 128 4.30 9.05 -17.94
N ALA A 129 3.50 8.52 -18.87
CA ALA A 129 2.67 7.35 -18.60
C ALA A 129 3.51 6.10 -18.24
N HIS A 130 4.62 5.88 -18.94
CA HIS A 130 5.55 4.79 -18.62
C HIS A 130 6.24 5.02 -17.27
N ALA A 131 6.61 6.28 -16.95
CA ALA A 131 7.21 6.63 -15.67
C ALA A 131 6.28 6.33 -14.50
N PHE A 132 4.99 6.67 -14.61
CA PHE A 132 3.98 6.34 -13.58
C PHE A 132 3.75 4.83 -13.46
N SER A 133 3.76 4.10 -14.58
CA SER A 133 3.65 2.64 -14.54
C SER A 133 4.84 2.00 -13.82
N ILE A 134 6.08 2.42 -14.13
CA ILE A 134 7.28 1.93 -13.46
C ILE A 134 7.26 2.30 -11.97
N HIS A 135 6.84 3.51 -11.62
CA HIS A 135 6.66 3.95 -10.24
C HIS A 135 5.70 3.02 -9.48
N SER A 136 4.52 2.73 -10.04
CA SER A 136 3.55 1.83 -9.41
C SER A 136 4.08 0.39 -9.26
N VAL A 137 4.74 -0.14 -10.29
CA VAL A 137 5.37 -1.47 -10.24
C VAL A 137 6.47 -1.52 -9.19
N SER A 138 7.28 -0.46 -9.07
CA SER A 138 8.36 -0.41 -8.08
C SER A 138 7.85 -0.49 -6.65
N GLY A 139 6.73 0.17 -6.34
CA GLY A 139 6.06 0.03 -5.05
C GLY A 139 5.62 -1.42 -4.77
N SER A 140 5.02 -2.08 -5.76
CA SER A 140 4.63 -3.48 -5.64
C SER A 140 5.82 -4.42 -5.39
N VAL A 141 6.97 -4.15 -6.02
CA VAL A 141 8.23 -4.89 -5.79
C VAL A 141 8.70 -4.70 -4.35
N GLY A 142 8.67 -3.46 -3.82
CA GLY A 142 8.99 -3.18 -2.43
C GLY A 142 8.14 -4.00 -1.46
N PHE A 143 6.83 -4.00 -1.64
CA PHE A 143 5.92 -4.83 -0.84
C PHE A 143 6.19 -6.33 -0.97
N ALA A 144 6.52 -6.83 -2.16
CA ALA A 144 6.76 -8.25 -2.38
C ALA A 144 8.05 -8.75 -1.69
N ILE A 145 9.09 -7.92 -1.65
CA ILE A 145 10.39 -8.30 -1.07
C ILE A 145 10.34 -8.24 0.46
N ALA A 146 9.63 -7.28 1.05
CA ALA A 146 9.67 -7.00 2.47
C ALA A 146 9.38 -8.21 3.38
N PRO A 147 8.32 -9.02 3.17
CA PRO A 147 8.01 -10.13 4.06
C PRO A 147 9.09 -11.21 4.09
N ILE A 148 9.61 -11.60 2.93
CA ILE A 148 10.69 -12.61 2.85
C ILE A 148 11.97 -12.08 3.47
N PHE A 149 12.33 -10.82 3.19
CA PHE A 149 13.53 -10.18 3.74
C PHE A 149 13.47 -10.15 5.27
N SER A 150 12.40 -9.59 5.84
CA SER A 150 12.30 -9.42 7.29
C SER A 150 12.13 -10.74 8.02
N ALA A 151 11.30 -11.66 7.52
CA ALA A 151 11.13 -12.97 8.14
C ALA A 151 12.38 -13.84 8.03
N GLY A 152 13.10 -13.77 6.91
CA GLY A 152 14.35 -14.51 6.72
C GLY A 152 15.43 -14.07 7.70
N ILE A 153 15.71 -12.77 7.80
CA ILE A 153 16.69 -12.26 8.77
C ILE A 153 16.18 -12.42 10.20
N GLY A 154 14.89 -12.16 10.44
CA GLY A 154 14.27 -12.28 11.75
C GLY A 154 14.33 -13.68 12.33
N ALA A 155 14.17 -14.72 11.50
CA ALA A 155 14.28 -16.11 11.93
C ALA A 155 15.71 -16.51 12.33
N TRP A 156 16.71 -15.83 11.78
CA TRP A 156 18.14 -16.17 11.99
C TRP A 156 18.82 -15.31 13.05
N MET A 157 18.50 -14.02 13.07
CA MET A 157 19.20 -13.01 13.87
C MET A 157 18.27 -12.18 14.77
N GLY A 158 16.97 -12.52 14.79
CA GLY A 158 15.97 -11.76 15.55
C GLY A 158 15.43 -10.53 14.81
N TRP A 159 14.32 -9.98 15.31
CA TRP A 159 13.62 -8.88 14.69
C TRP A 159 14.40 -7.56 14.71
N HIS A 160 15.23 -7.34 15.72
CA HIS A 160 16.13 -6.18 15.79
C HIS A 160 17.07 -6.12 14.58
N ALA A 161 17.75 -7.25 14.30
CA ALA A 161 18.68 -7.33 13.17
C ALA A 161 17.95 -7.15 11.82
N ALA A 162 16.74 -7.67 11.68
CA ALA A 162 15.94 -7.50 10.47
C ALA A 162 15.60 -6.02 10.21
N LEU A 163 15.21 -5.26 11.24
CA LEU A 163 14.92 -3.83 11.11
C LEU A 163 16.18 -2.99 10.90
N ILE A 164 17.29 -3.33 11.57
CA ILE A 164 18.59 -2.67 11.34
C ILE A 164 19.07 -2.91 9.90
N ALA A 165 18.94 -4.13 9.40
CA ALA A 165 19.28 -4.46 8.00
C ALA A 165 18.36 -3.69 7.00
N ALA A 166 17.07 -3.57 7.30
CA ALA A 166 16.15 -2.76 6.50
C ALA A 166 16.54 -1.27 6.51
N ALA A 167 16.93 -0.74 7.67
CA ALA A 167 17.47 0.62 7.78
C ALA A 167 18.76 0.78 6.97
N ALA A 168 19.64 -0.21 6.95
CA ALA A 168 20.86 -0.18 6.13
C ALA A 168 20.55 -0.14 4.62
N VAL A 169 19.53 -0.89 4.15
CA VAL A 169 19.02 -0.78 2.77
C VAL A 169 18.53 0.64 2.48
N ALA A 170 17.74 1.22 3.38
CA ALA A 170 17.27 2.61 3.22
C ALA A 170 18.43 3.62 3.21
N GLY A 171 19.49 3.39 4.01
CA GLY A 171 20.69 4.19 4.01
C GLY A 171 21.47 4.12 2.70
N ALA A 172 21.60 2.93 2.12
CA ALA A 172 22.21 2.75 0.81
C ALA A 172 21.43 3.47 -0.31
N VAL A 173 20.08 3.39 -0.26
CA VAL A 173 19.21 4.10 -1.21
C VAL A 173 19.28 5.60 -1.00
N LEU A 174 19.28 6.07 0.26
CA LEU A 174 19.47 7.50 0.55
C LEU A 174 20.78 8.03 -0.03
N LEU A 175 21.89 7.30 0.13
CA LEU A 175 23.18 7.65 -0.45
C LEU A 175 23.12 7.66 -1.98
N LEU A 176 22.49 6.65 -2.61
CA LEU A 176 22.26 6.62 -4.06
C LEU A 176 21.48 7.83 -4.53
N LEU A 177 20.38 8.20 -3.86
CA LEU A 177 19.58 9.36 -4.21
C LEU A 177 20.34 10.66 -3.99
N ALA A 178 21.03 10.82 -2.85
CA ALA A 178 21.79 12.02 -2.52
C ALA A 178 22.92 12.29 -3.52
N THR A 179 23.69 11.26 -3.90
CA THR A 179 24.78 11.39 -4.89
C THR A 179 24.28 11.68 -6.30
N ASN A 180 23.01 11.37 -6.61
CA ASN A 180 22.37 11.65 -7.90
C ASN A 180 21.33 12.79 -7.83
N ALA A 181 21.28 13.54 -6.74
CA ALA A 181 20.24 14.53 -6.45
C ALA A 181 20.11 15.64 -7.52
N GLY A 182 21.20 15.97 -8.23
CA GLY A 182 21.19 16.92 -9.35
C GLY A 182 20.36 16.45 -10.55
N ARG A 183 20.14 15.13 -10.74
CA ARG A 183 19.41 14.58 -11.88
C ARG A 183 17.89 14.78 -11.77
N PHE A 184 17.36 14.82 -10.56
CA PHE A 184 15.93 14.96 -10.27
C PHE A 184 15.56 16.24 -9.49
N ALA A 185 16.46 17.24 -9.50
CA ALA A 185 16.14 18.54 -8.94
C ALA A 185 15.07 19.23 -9.80
N VAL A 186 13.93 19.57 -9.18
CA VAL A 186 12.86 20.38 -9.78
C VAL A 186 12.79 21.67 -8.97
N GLU A 187 12.76 22.81 -9.67
CA GLU A 187 12.58 24.10 -9.03
C GLU A 187 11.22 24.18 -8.36
N ALA A 188 11.17 24.84 -7.19
CA ALA A 188 9.92 25.13 -6.52
C ALA A 188 9.05 26.02 -7.42
N HIS A 189 7.80 25.63 -7.64
CA HIS A 189 6.84 26.46 -8.35
C HIS A 189 5.95 27.16 -7.33
N PRO A 190 5.74 28.48 -7.44
CA PRO A 190 4.77 29.17 -6.60
C PRO A 190 3.39 28.53 -6.79
N ALA A 191 2.70 28.26 -5.69
CA ALA A 191 1.40 27.59 -5.67
C ALA A 191 0.47 28.16 -6.74
N ALA A 192 -0.05 27.30 -7.61
CA ALA A 192 -1.07 27.67 -8.59
C ALA A 192 -2.27 28.31 -7.87
N LYS A 193 -2.79 29.41 -8.46
CA LYS A 193 -3.95 30.15 -7.95
C LYS A 193 -5.09 29.19 -7.62
N LYS A 194 -5.75 29.43 -6.47
CA LYS A 194 -6.91 28.73 -5.93
C LYS A 194 -7.86 28.25 -7.03
N ALA A 195 -8.01 26.95 -7.18
CA ALA A 195 -9.14 26.36 -7.89
C ALA A 195 -10.45 26.83 -7.22
N GLY A 196 -11.46 27.15 -8.03
CA GLY A 196 -12.73 27.70 -7.60
C GLY A 196 -13.42 26.94 -6.47
N GLY A 197 -14.39 27.59 -5.84
CA GLY A 197 -15.05 27.21 -4.59
C GLY A 197 -15.26 25.72 -4.34
N PHE A 198 -15.07 25.32 -3.09
CA PHE A 198 -15.12 23.94 -2.63
C PHE A 198 -16.58 23.47 -2.59
N ASP A 199 -17.12 22.99 -3.72
CA ASP A 199 -18.42 22.33 -3.74
C ASP A 199 -18.28 20.89 -3.23
N VAL A 200 -18.67 20.67 -1.97
CA VAL A 200 -18.63 19.38 -1.28
C VAL A 200 -19.75 18.45 -1.75
N SER A 201 -20.81 18.98 -2.36
CA SER A 201 -22.00 18.20 -2.72
C SER A 201 -21.70 17.04 -3.68
N VAL A 202 -20.73 17.23 -4.57
CA VAL A 202 -20.24 16.18 -5.48
C VAL A 202 -19.66 14.98 -4.74
N LEU A 203 -18.97 15.21 -3.61
CA LEU A 203 -18.35 14.14 -2.81
C LEU A 203 -19.39 13.31 -2.06
N LEU A 204 -20.56 13.89 -1.80
CA LEU A 204 -21.67 13.21 -1.13
C LEU A 204 -22.61 12.47 -2.10
N SER A 205 -22.34 12.50 -3.41
CA SER A 205 -23.09 11.67 -4.36
C SER A 205 -22.87 10.18 -4.06
N TRP A 206 -23.95 9.38 -4.16
CA TRP A 206 -23.86 7.95 -3.83
C TRP A 206 -22.75 7.22 -4.59
N GLN A 207 -22.54 7.53 -5.86
CA GLN A 207 -21.51 6.91 -6.67
C GLN A 207 -20.10 7.18 -6.14
N VAL A 208 -19.83 8.40 -5.70
CA VAL A 208 -18.52 8.78 -5.13
C VAL A 208 -18.32 8.15 -3.76
N VAL A 209 -19.37 8.17 -2.91
CA VAL A 209 -19.34 7.49 -1.60
C VAL A 209 -19.16 5.97 -1.75
N ALA A 210 -19.83 5.34 -2.71
CA ALA A 210 -19.66 3.91 -2.97
C ALA A 210 -18.22 3.58 -3.44
N CYS A 211 -17.60 4.44 -4.28
CA CYS A 211 -16.19 4.30 -4.63
C CYS A 211 -15.29 4.44 -3.40
N PHE A 212 -15.51 5.43 -2.54
CA PHE A 212 -14.77 5.61 -1.29
C PHE A 212 -14.87 4.36 -0.39
N LEU A 213 -16.09 3.87 -0.16
CA LEU A 213 -16.34 2.69 0.65
C LEU A 213 -15.67 1.44 0.05
N PHE A 214 -15.74 1.27 -1.27
CA PHE A 214 -15.02 0.20 -1.96
C PHE A 214 -13.52 0.24 -1.66
N PHE A 215 -12.89 1.41 -1.77
CA PHE A 215 -11.46 1.57 -1.49
C PHE A 215 -11.12 1.33 -0.02
N ALA A 216 -11.95 1.82 0.90
CA ALA A 216 -11.75 1.61 2.33
C ALA A 216 -11.88 0.12 2.73
N LEU A 217 -12.92 -0.56 2.24
CA LEU A 217 -13.13 -1.98 2.51
C LEU A 217 -12.06 -2.86 1.86
N HIS A 218 -11.63 -2.51 0.64
CA HIS A 218 -10.51 -3.19 -0.02
C HIS A 218 -9.21 -3.04 0.76
N ALA A 219 -8.89 -1.83 1.24
CA ALA A 219 -7.71 -1.58 2.07
C ALA A 219 -7.80 -2.28 3.43
N ALA A 220 -8.99 -2.32 4.03
CA ALA A 220 -9.23 -3.08 5.24
C ALA A 220 -8.91 -4.57 5.06
N ALA A 221 -9.40 -5.19 3.97
CA ALA A 221 -9.09 -6.57 3.63
C ALA A 221 -7.57 -6.77 3.38
N LEU A 222 -6.96 -5.85 2.63
CA LEU A 222 -5.54 -5.92 2.29
C LEU A 222 -4.65 -5.81 3.53
N THR A 223 -5.00 -4.95 4.49
CA THR A 223 -4.30 -4.83 5.78
C THR A 223 -4.31 -6.15 6.56
N GLY A 224 -5.44 -6.87 6.57
CA GLY A 224 -5.51 -8.21 7.17
C GLY A 224 -4.54 -9.19 6.54
N ILE A 225 -4.46 -9.21 5.21
CA ILE A 225 -3.55 -10.09 4.47
C ILE A 225 -2.09 -9.69 4.70
N LEU A 226 -1.73 -8.44 4.41
CA LEU A 226 -0.33 -8.01 4.35
C LEU A 226 0.30 -7.82 5.73
N SER A 227 -0.46 -7.24 6.68
CA SER A 227 0.09 -6.88 7.99
C SER A 227 -0.16 -7.94 9.06
N PHE A 228 -1.24 -8.73 8.95
CA PHE A 228 -1.59 -9.73 9.96
C PHE A 228 -1.60 -11.16 9.44
N GLY A 229 -1.53 -11.38 8.12
CA GLY A 229 -1.57 -12.72 7.53
C GLY A 229 -0.45 -13.63 8.00
N VAL A 230 0.79 -13.12 8.17
CA VAL A 230 1.92 -13.91 8.70
C VAL A 230 1.62 -14.38 10.11
N SER A 231 1.19 -13.47 10.99
CA SER A 231 0.86 -13.79 12.38
C SER A 231 -0.33 -14.75 12.45
N ALA A 232 -1.37 -14.51 11.64
CA ALA A 232 -2.55 -15.36 11.59
C ALA A 232 -2.22 -16.80 11.15
N LEU A 233 -1.42 -16.96 10.10
CA LEU A 233 -0.98 -18.28 9.63
C LEU A 233 -0.12 -19.00 10.67
N LYS A 234 0.80 -18.29 11.34
CA LYS A 234 1.62 -18.86 12.42
C LYS A 234 0.75 -19.34 13.58
N GLU A 235 -0.16 -18.50 14.07
CA GLU A 235 -1.01 -18.81 15.22
C GLU A 235 -2.06 -19.89 14.88
N GLN A 236 -2.60 -19.91 13.67
CA GLN A 236 -3.62 -20.87 13.24
C GLN A 236 -3.03 -22.25 12.94
N LEU A 237 -1.89 -22.33 12.27
CA LEU A 237 -1.33 -23.55 11.69
C LEU A 237 -0.02 -24.00 12.33
N GLY A 238 0.57 -23.21 13.24
CA GLY A 238 1.87 -23.52 13.86
C GLY A 238 3.06 -23.55 12.89
N ILE A 239 2.93 -22.94 11.71
CA ILE A 239 3.97 -22.96 10.67
C ILE A 239 5.05 -21.92 10.92
N ALA A 240 6.22 -22.15 10.31
CA ALA A 240 7.33 -21.20 10.38
C ALA A 240 6.95 -19.85 9.75
N THR A 241 7.37 -18.75 10.38
CA THR A 241 7.17 -17.38 9.92
C THR A 241 7.67 -17.16 8.48
N THR A 242 8.76 -17.85 8.10
CA THR A 242 9.32 -17.81 6.75
C THR A 242 8.37 -18.37 5.70
N LEU A 243 7.70 -19.51 5.98
CA LEU A 243 6.68 -20.08 5.07
C LEU A 243 5.46 -19.17 4.97
N ALA A 244 4.97 -18.64 6.10
CA ALA A 244 3.88 -17.68 6.11
C ALA A 244 4.23 -16.42 5.29
N SER A 245 5.44 -15.89 5.43
CA SER A 245 5.92 -14.72 4.67
C SER A 245 6.05 -15.00 3.18
N THR A 246 6.45 -16.23 2.80
CA THR A 246 6.47 -16.66 1.40
C THR A 246 5.06 -16.62 0.78
N ALA A 247 4.03 -16.99 1.54
CA ALA A 247 2.63 -16.87 1.09
C ALA A 247 2.24 -15.41 0.82
N ILE A 248 2.60 -14.48 1.72
CA ILE A 248 2.30 -13.05 1.52
C ILE A 248 3.06 -12.49 0.31
N THR A 249 4.33 -12.85 0.13
CA THR A 249 5.09 -12.48 -1.08
C THR A 249 4.45 -13.04 -2.34
N ALA A 250 3.99 -14.30 -2.32
CA ALA A 250 3.30 -14.91 -3.44
C ALA A 250 1.99 -14.16 -3.78
N TYR A 251 1.25 -13.68 -2.78
CA TYR A 251 0.10 -12.80 -2.98
C TYR A 251 0.49 -11.52 -3.73
N MET A 252 1.56 -10.86 -3.33
CA MET A 252 2.03 -9.62 -3.98
C MET A 252 2.48 -9.85 -5.42
N VAL A 253 3.22 -10.92 -5.67
CA VAL A 253 3.63 -11.33 -7.04
C VAL A 253 2.40 -11.65 -7.89
N GLY A 254 1.48 -12.44 -7.35
CA GLY A 254 0.20 -12.75 -8.01
C GLY A 254 -0.58 -11.49 -8.36
N SER A 255 -0.68 -10.54 -7.42
CA SER A 255 -1.37 -9.26 -7.62
C SER A 255 -0.72 -8.43 -8.74
N GLY A 256 0.60 -8.36 -8.81
CA GLY A 256 1.31 -7.69 -9.90
C GLY A 256 1.02 -8.30 -11.26
N ILE A 257 1.06 -9.64 -11.38
CA ILE A 257 0.71 -10.37 -12.61
C ILE A 257 -0.76 -10.14 -12.96
N GLY A 258 -1.65 -10.22 -11.96
CA GLY A 258 -3.08 -9.98 -12.12
C GLY A 258 -3.38 -8.56 -12.63
N MET A 259 -2.68 -7.56 -12.14
CA MET A 259 -2.84 -6.16 -12.59
C MET A 259 -2.50 -6.00 -14.08
N LEU A 260 -1.44 -6.64 -14.55
CA LEU A 260 -1.09 -6.65 -15.98
C LEU A 260 -2.18 -7.35 -16.82
N ALA A 261 -2.62 -8.53 -16.40
CA ALA A 261 -3.68 -9.28 -17.07
C ALA A 261 -5.03 -8.53 -17.03
N GLY A 262 -5.32 -7.85 -15.92
CA GLY A 262 -6.52 -7.05 -15.71
C GLY A 262 -6.65 -5.89 -16.71
N GLY A 263 -5.54 -5.29 -17.13
CA GLY A 263 -5.52 -4.28 -18.19
C GLY A 263 -6.10 -4.82 -19.51
N PHE A 264 -5.65 -6.01 -19.93
CA PHE A 264 -6.17 -6.66 -21.14
C PHE A 264 -7.64 -7.08 -21.01
N LEU A 265 -8.02 -7.63 -19.86
CA LEU A 265 -9.40 -8.04 -19.58
C LEU A 265 -10.34 -6.83 -19.61
N THR A 266 -9.98 -5.76 -18.92
CA THR A 266 -10.75 -4.52 -18.86
C THR A 266 -10.88 -3.84 -20.23
N ALA A 267 -9.88 -3.96 -21.09
CA ALA A 267 -9.96 -3.44 -22.45
C ALA A 267 -11.04 -4.15 -23.29
N ARG A 268 -11.27 -5.44 -23.05
CA ARG A 268 -12.17 -6.30 -23.82
C ARG A 268 -13.60 -6.38 -23.29
N THR A 269 -13.87 -5.92 -22.07
CA THR A 269 -15.22 -5.95 -21.47
C THR A 269 -15.88 -4.58 -21.48
N SER A 270 -17.20 -4.56 -21.68
CA SER A 270 -18.05 -3.37 -21.47
C SER A 270 -18.56 -3.27 -20.04
N ARG A 271 -18.60 -4.37 -19.28
CA ARG A 271 -19.07 -4.47 -17.90
C ARG A 271 -17.88 -4.35 -16.95
N ILE A 272 -17.42 -3.12 -16.73
CA ILE A 272 -16.24 -2.84 -15.88
C ILE A 272 -16.50 -3.07 -14.38
N ASP A 273 -17.75 -3.17 -13.95
CA ASP A 273 -18.20 -3.51 -12.60
C ASP A 273 -18.00 -5.00 -12.26
N LEU A 274 -18.17 -5.90 -13.25
CA LEU A 274 -18.09 -7.33 -13.02
C LEU A 274 -16.65 -7.83 -12.80
N VAL A 275 -15.64 -7.13 -13.34
CA VAL A 275 -14.24 -7.53 -13.16
C VAL A 275 -13.82 -7.43 -11.69
N PRO A 276 -13.99 -6.28 -10.98
CA PRO A 276 -13.68 -6.21 -9.56
C PRO A 276 -14.62 -7.07 -8.71
N ALA A 277 -15.90 -7.20 -9.07
CA ALA A 277 -16.82 -8.07 -8.35
C ALA A 277 -16.36 -9.53 -8.40
N ALA A 278 -16.03 -10.06 -9.60
CA ALA A 278 -15.55 -11.43 -9.75
C ALA A 278 -14.19 -11.67 -9.10
N GLY A 279 -13.22 -10.76 -9.29
CA GLY A 279 -11.89 -10.88 -8.72
C GLY A 279 -11.90 -10.86 -7.19
N LEU A 280 -12.64 -9.94 -6.57
CA LEU A 280 -12.77 -9.90 -5.12
C LEU A 280 -13.56 -11.09 -4.57
N SER A 281 -14.60 -11.55 -5.27
CA SER A 281 -15.33 -12.77 -4.85
C SER A 281 -14.44 -14.01 -4.90
N ALA A 282 -13.63 -14.17 -5.95
CA ALA A 282 -12.67 -15.27 -6.03
C ALA A 282 -11.63 -15.21 -4.89
N SER A 283 -11.07 -14.02 -4.62
CA SER A 283 -10.19 -13.82 -3.47
C SER A 283 -10.90 -14.13 -2.14
N ALA A 284 -12.12 -13.66 -1.96
CA ALA A 284 -12.92 -13.91 -0.77
C ALA A 284 -13.15 -15.43 -0.53
N CYS A 285 -13.46 -16.19 -1.59
CA CYS A 285 -13.61 -17.65 -1.47
C CYS A 285 -12.30 -18.32 -1.01
N ILE A 286 -11.14 -17.87 -1.50
CA ILE A 286 -9.84 -18.38 -1.07
C ILE A 286 -9.60 -18.02 0.40
N MET A 287 -9.89 -16.79 0.82
CA MET A 287 -9.75 -16.37 2.22
C MET A 287 -10.67 -17.16 3.15
N LEU A 288 -11.88 -17.47 2.69
CA LEU A 288 -12.80 -18.34 3.43
C LEU A 288 -12.22 -19.76 3.59
N ALA A 289 -11.65 -20.33 2.52
CA ALA A 289 -10.99 -21.64 2.60
C ALA A 289 -9.79 -21.63 3.55
N LEU A 290 -9.02 -20.54 3.60
CA LEU A 290 -7.94 -20.36 4.59
C LEU A 290 -8.48 -20.29 6.01
N ALA A 291 -9.58 -19.53 6.23
CA ALA A 291 -10.21 -19.38 7.52
C ALA A 291 -10.72 -20.72 8.09
N THR A 292 -11.25 -21.59 7.25
CA THR A 292 -11.73 -22.92 7.64
C THR A 292 -10.62 -23.95 7.89
N GLY A 293 -9.35 -23.62 7.55
CA GLY A 293 -8.20 -24.51 7.73
C GLY A 293 -8.11 -25.67 6.74
N VAL A 294 -8.93 -25.69 5.68
CA VAL A 294 -8.92 -26.79 4.68
C VAL A 294 -7.72 -26.70 3.71
N VAL A 295 -7.01 -25.56 3.67
CA VAL A 295 -5.86 -25.37 2.81
C VAL A 295 -4.60 -25.91 3.51
N PRO A 296 -3.94 -26.97 2.98
CA PRO A 296 -2.74 -27.49 3.59
C PRO A 296 -1.58 -26.50 3.49
N ALA A 297 -0.67 -26.54 4.47
CA ALA A 297 0.45 -25.58 4.57
C ALA A 297 1.28 -25.46 3.29
N LEU A 298 1.52 -26.57 2.59
CA LEU A 298 2.29 -26.59 1.34
C LEU A 298 1.59 -25.84 0.19
N ALA A 299 0.25 -25.74 0.22
CA ALA A 299 -0.54 -25.05 -0.81
C ALA A 299 -0.72 -23.55 -0.53
N LEU A 300 -0.31 -23.05 0.66
CA LEU A 300 -0.49 -21.64 1.04
C LEU A 300 0.10 -20.66 0.02
N PRO A 301 1.36 -20.80 -0.45
CA PRO A 301 1.90 -19.85 -1.42
C PRO A 301 1.08 -19.80 -2.72
N ALA A 302 0.61 -20.96 -3.21
CA ALA A 302 -0.22 -21.02 -4.41
C ALA A 302 -1.61 -20.40 -4.18
N ALA A 303 -2.27 -20.68 -3.05
CA ALA A 303 -3.55 -20.09 -2.69
C ALA A 303 -3.47 -18.56 -2.57
N PHE A 304 -2.42 -18.06 -1.92
CA PHE A 304 -2.19 -16.62 -1.81
C PHE A 304 -1.84 -15.98 -3.16
N ALA A 305 -1.04 -16.65 -4.01
CA ALA A 305 -0.74 -16.17 -5.36
C ALA A 305 -2.02 -16.05 -6.22
N LEU A 306 -2.90 -17.05 -6.16
CA LEU A 306 -4.19 -17.03 -6.87
C LEU A 306 -5.12 -15.95 -6.33
N SER A 307 -5.18 -15.77 -5.01
CA SER A 307 -5.95 -14.70 -4.38
C SER A 307 -5.42 -13.32 -4.79
N GLY A 308 -4.09 -13.13 -4.74
CA GLY A 308 -3.45 -11.90 -5.20
C GLY A 308 -3.70 -11.64 -6.69
N PHE A 309 -3.58 -12.65 -7.54
CA PHE A 309 -3.89 -12.53 -8.97
C PHE A 309 -5.33 -12.08 -9.21
N ALA A 310 -6.29 -12.68 -8.52
CA ALA A 310 -7.71 -12.33 -8.62
C ALA A 310 -7.96 -10.86 -8.20
N VAL A 311 -7.32 -10.40 -7.13
CA VAL A 311 -7.38 -9.00 -6.70
C VAL A 311 -6.68 -8.08 -7.70
N GLY A 312 -5.51 -8.46 -8.18
CA GLY A 312 -4.76 -7.67 -9.18
C GLY A 312 -5.55 -7.39 -10.45
N LEU A 313 -6.34 -8.37 -10.94
CA LEU A 313 -7.23 -8.20 -12.09
C LEU A 313 -8.19 -7.02 -11.93
N THR A 314 -8.51 -6.63 -10.69
CA THR A 314 -9.51 -5.62 -10.40
C THR A 314 -9.02 -4.18 -10.59
N TYR A 315 -7.73 -3.91 -10.44
CA TYR A 315 -7.18 -2.54 -10.36
C TYR A 315 -7.49 -1.65 -11.56
N PRO A 316 -7.31 -2.09 -12.83
CA PRO A 316 -7.61 -1.23 -13.97
C PRO A 316 -9.11 -0.90 -14.11
N SER A 317 -9.98 -1.87 -13.81
CA SER A 317 -11.43 -1.66 -13.84
C SER A 317 -11.89 -0.74 -12.72
N ARG A 318 -11.32 -0.88 -11.53
CA ARG A 318 -11.57 -0.04 -10.35
C ARG A 318 -11.35 1.45 -10.68
N ASP A 319 -10.23 1.77 -11.29
CA ASP A 319 -9.87 3.15 -11.62
C ASP A 319 -10.80 3.74 -12.71
N LEU A 320 -11.28 2.90 -13.64
CA LEU A 320 -12.31 3.30 -14.59
C LEU A 320 -13.69 3.55 -13.94
N LEU A 321 -14.04 2.80 -12.89
CA LEU A 321 -15.27 3.04 -12.12
C LEU A 321 -15.21 4.40 -11.41
N VAL A 322 -14.08 4.75 -10.79
CA VAL A 322 -13.87 6.09 -10.20
C VAL A 322 -14.03 7.18 -11.27
N ARG A 323 -13.42 6.97 -12.43
CA ARG A 323 -13.57 7.91 -13.56
C ARG A 323 -15.02 8.06 -14.01
N ALA A 324 -15.77 6.96 -14.08
CA ALA A 324 -17.19 6.98 -14.48
C ALA A 324 -18.09 7.69 -13.45
N ALA A 325 -17.72 7.62 -12.16
CA ALA A 325 -18.42 8.30 -11.07
C ALA A 325 -18.04 9.80 -10.95
N THR A 326 -17.02 10.26 -11.69
CA THR A 326 -16.47 11.62 -11.56
C THR A 326 -17.11 12.59 -12.54
N PRO A 327 -17.84 13.64 -12.08
CA PRO A 327 -18.37 14.69 -12.95
C PRO A 327 -17.26 15.53 -13.60
N PRO A 328 -17.54 16.15 -14.78
CA PRO A 328 -16.60 17.07 -15.42
C PRO A 328 -16.14 18.19 -14.48
N GLY A 329 -14.83 18.46 -14.45
CA GLY A 329 -14.24 19.51 -13.61
C GLY A 329 -14.06 19.16 -12.12
N ALA A 330 -14.44 17.95 -11.67
CA ALA A 330 -14.31 17.51 -10.28
C ALA A 330 -13.22 16.41 -10.06
N THR A 331 -12.40 16.12 -11.08
CA THR A 331 -11.46 14.97 -11.07
C THR A 331 -10.56 14.99 -9.84
N GLY A 332 -9.86 16.08 -9.55
CA GLY A 332 -8.94 16.13 -8.42
C GLY A 332 -9.63 15.89 -7.06
N ARG A 333 -10.82 16.50 -6.87
CA ARG A 333 -11.59 16.36 -5.62
C ARG A 333 -12.10 14.94 -5.41
N VAL A 334 -12.69 14.35 -6.45
CA VAL A 334 -13.27 12.99 -6.37
C VAL A 334 -12.17 11.96 -6.19
N TYR A 335 -11.10 12.02 -6.99
CA TYR A 335 -9.99 11.10 -6.82
C TYR A 335 -9.33 11.25 -5.44
N GLY A 336 -9.06 12.47 -4.98
CA GLY A 336 -8.50 12.69 -3.65
C GLY A 336 -9.38 12.10 -2.53
N PHE A 337 -10.69 12.32 -2.58
CA PHE A 337 -11.61 11.76 -1.61
C PHE A 337 -11.69 10.23 -1.68
N VAL A 338 -11.86 9.66 -2.88
CA VAL A 338 -11.98 8.21 -3.06
C VAL A 338 -10.72 7.48 -2.63
N TYR A 339 -9.54 7.99 -3.00
CA TYR A 339 -8.27 7.36 -2.63
C TYR A 339 -7.95 7.51 -1.14
N ALA A 340 -8.46 8.53 -0.45
CA ALA A 340 -8.40 8.61 1.01
C ALA A 340 -9.10 7.42 1.70
N GLY A 341 -10.01 6.73 1.01
CA GLY A 341 -10.57 5.47 1.49
C GLY A 341 -9.51 4.40 1.75
N LEU A 342 -8.43 4.32 0.92
CA LEU A 342 -7.32 3.40 1.18
C LEU A 342 -6.66 3.67 2.54
N ASP A 343 -6.41 4.94 2.84
CA ASP A 343 -5.79 5.34 4.10
C ASP A 343 -6.72 4.99 5.28
N VAL A 344 -8.02 5.30 5.14
CA VAL A 344 -9.03 4.99 6.18
C VAL A 344 -9.07 3.48 6.47
N GLY A 345 -9.14 2.62 5.46
CA GLY A 345 -9.12 1.18 5.64
C GLY A 345 -7.82 0.69 6.30
N SER A 346 -6.69 1.27 5.92
CA SER A 346 -5.37 0.87 6.41
C SER A 346 -5.14 1.27 7.87
N PHE A 347 -5.60 2.44 8.33
CA PHE A 347 -5.39 2.84 9.72
C PHE A 347 -6.50 2.36 10.67
N ALA A 348 -7.72 2.12 10.18
CA ALA A 348 -8.85 1.76 11.03
C ALA A 348 -8.81 0.29 11.51
N THR A 349 -8.13 -0.59 10.78
CA THR A 349 -8.25 -2.04 11.00
C THR A 349 -7.09 -2.74 11.74
N PRO A 350 -5.86 -2.19 11.88
CA PRO A 350 -4.78 -2.92 12.52
C PRO A 350 -5.07 -3.33 13.97
N VAL A 351 -5.67 -2.44 14.77
CA VAL A 351 -6.05 -2.75 16.15
C VAL A 351 -7.09 -3.87 16.20
N PHE A 352 -8.06 -3.85 15.30
CA PHE A 352 -9.08 -4.89 15.19
C PHE A 352 -8.49 -6.26 14.85
N TYR A 353 -7.60 -6.33 13.86
CA TYR A 353 -6.93 -7.58 13.51
C TYR A 353 -6.01 -8.09 14.63
N GLY A 354 -5.30 -7.18 15.31
CA GLY A 354 -4.51 -7.53 16.48
C GLY A 354 -5.38 -8.08 17.61
N TRP A 355 -6.52 -7.46 17.86
CA TRP A 355 -7.49 -7.93 18.85
C TRP A 355 -8.00 -9.35 18.54
N LEU A 356 -8.31 -9.66 17.29
CA LEU A 356 -8.70 -11.03 16.88
C LEU A 356 -7.62 -12.05 17.23
N LEU A 357 -6.36 -11.75 16.98
CA LEU A 357 -5.24 -12.63 17.30
C LEU A 357 -5.04 -12.80 18.81
N ASP A 358 -5.17 -11.73 19.58
CA ASP A 358 -5.01 -11.77 21.03
C ASP A 358 -6.10 -12.60 21.75
N HIS A 359 -7.29 -12.73 21.12
CA HIS A 359 -8.40 -13.55 21.67
C HIS A 359 -8.45 -14.97 21.10
N GLY A 360 -7.34 -15.47 20.52
CA GLY A 360 -7.21 -16.83 20.03
C GLY A 360 -8.05 -17.13 18.78
N THR A 361 -8.49 -16.10 18.07
CA THR A 361 -9.27 -16.22 16.82
C THR A 361 -8.41 -15.91 15.60
N ALA A 362 -7.28 -16.62 15.47
CA ALA A 362 -6.35 -16.38 14.36
C ALA A 362 -7.00 -16.54 12.97
N ASN A 363 -7.86 -17.53 12.81
CA ASN A 363 -8.70 -17.71 11.62
C ASN A 363 -9.70 -16.56 11.42
N GLY A 364 -10.06 -15.82 12.47
CA GLY A 364 -10.91 -14.64 12.44
C GLY A 364 -10.34 -13.54 11.54
N VAL A 365 -9.01 -13.47 11.39
CA VAL A 365 -8.36 -12.55 10.44
C VAL A 365 -8.83 -12.83 9.02
N PHE A 366 -8.84 -14.10 8.59
CA PHE A 366 -9.27 -14.47 7.24
C PHE A 366 -10.79 -14.39 7.06
N TYR A 367 -11.59 -14.67 8.11
CA TYR A 367 -13.02 -14.38 8.09
C TYR A 367 -13.33 -12.89 7.94
N ALA A 368 -12.59 -12.03 8.62
CA ALA A 368 -12.75 -10.58 8.49
C ALA A 368 -12.34 -10.09 7.09
N VAL A 369 -11.22 -10.60 6.54
CA VAL A 369 -10.82 -10.32 5.15
C VAL A 369 -11.90 -10.75 4.15
N PHE A 370 -12.47 -11.96 4.32
CA PHE A 370 -13.61 -12.43 3.55
C PHE A 370 -14.80 -11.46 3.64
N GLY A 371 -15.18 -11.05 4.84
CA GLY A 371 -16.29 -10.13 5.09
C GLY A 371 -16.07 -8.76 4.43
N PHE A 372 -14.88 -8.16 4.61
CA PHE A 372 -14.55 -6.88 3.97
C PHE A 372 -14.54 -6.98 2.45
N ALA A 373 -14.01 -8.09 1.89
CA ALA A 373 -14.01 -8.31 0.45
C ALA A 373 -15.44 -8.43 -0.12
N LEU A 374 -16.34 -9.15 0.57
CA LEU A 374 -17.76 -9.24 0.17
C LEU A 374 -18.48 -7.90 0.26
N LEU A 375 -18.24 -7.12 1.32
CA LEU A 375 -18.79 -5.78 1.43
C LEU A 375 -18.28 -4.87 0.31
N ALA A 376 -17.01 -4.99 -0.09
CA ALA A 376 -16.44 -4.28 -1.23
C ALA A 376 -17.10 -4.72 -2.56
N VAL A 377 -17.39 -6.02 -2.74
CA VAL A 377 -18.16 -6.52 -3.89
C VAL A 377 -19.55 -5.86 -3.93
N PHE A 378 -20.24 -5.81 -2.79
CA PHE A 378 -21.54 -5.19 -2.70
C PHE A 378 -21.50 -3.71 -3.11
N THR A 379 -20.49 -2.95 -2.64
CA THR A 379 -20.36 -1.53 -3.01
C THR A 379 -20.08 -1.34 -4.51
N VAL A 380 -19.24 -2.21 -5.11
CA VAL A 380 -18.89 -2.09 -6.53
C VAL A 380 -20.08 -2.40 -7.45
N LEU A 381 -20.97 -3.30 -7.05
CA LEU A 381 -22.17 -3.63 -7.82
C LEU A 381 -23.22 -2.49 -7.82
N GLN A 382 -23.07 -1.49 -6.93
CA GLN A 382 -23.90 -0.28 -6.94
C GLN A 382 -23.38 0.80 -7.90
N LEU A 383 -22.20 0.59 -8.52
CA LEU A 383 -21.56 1.56 -9.40
C LEU A 383 -22.03 1.42 -10.86
N PRO A 384 -21.86 2.44 -11.72
CA PRO A 384 -22.24 2.39 -13.12
C PRO A 384 -21.58 1.23 -13.86
N ALA A 385 -22.39 0.34 -14.43
CA ALA A 385 -21.95 -0.92 -15.02
C ALA A 385 -21.17 -0.79 -16.35
N ARG A 386 -21.23 0.37 -17.03
CA ARG A 386 -20.70 0.53 -18.40
C ARG A 386 -19.52 1.50 -18.45
N LYS A 387 -18.58 1.23 -19.37
CA LYS A 387 -17.51 2.17 -19.71
C LYS A 387 -18.12 3.52 -20.11
N PRO A 388 -17.53 4.65 -19.66
CA PRO A 388 -17.88 5.95 -20.21
C PRO A 388 -17.68 5.93 -21.73
N ALA A 389 -18.65 6.50 -22.48
CA ALA A 389 -18.47 6.66 -23.91
C ALA A 389 -17.21 7.51 -24.17
N ILE A 390 -16.27 6.98 -24.99
CA ILE A 390 -15.13 7.78 -25.43
C ILE A 390 -15.72 8.88 -26.33
N GLN A 391 -15.77 10.10 -25.84
CA GLN A 391 -16.00 11.25 -26.72
C GLN A 391 -14.82 11.28 -27.70
N ARG A 392 -15.09 10.85 -28.93
CA ARG A 392 -14.18 11.08 -30.05
C ARG A 392 -14.18 12.60 -30.31
N THR A 393 -13.13 13.27 -29.83
CA THR A 393 -12.78 14.61 -30.26
C THR A 393 -12.01 14.55 -31.58
#